data_d43529f952ca5f7d44026396b372ef89
#
_entry.id   d43529f952ca5f7d44026396b372ef89
#
_cell.length_a   1.000
_cell.length_b   1.000
_cell.length_c   1.000
_cell.angle_alpha   90.00
_cell.angle_beta   90.00
_cell.angle_gamma   90.00
#
_symmetry.space_group_name_H-M   'P 1'
#
loop_
_entity.id
_entity.type
_entity.pdbx_description
1 polymer ?
#
loop_
_entity_poly.entity_id
_entity_poly.type
_entity_poly.pdbx_seq_one_letter_code
_entity_poly.pdbx_strand_id
1 'polypeptide(L)'
;MKKTLLILLSLILVKNVSAQRNEIYDRGIASLQVVAGQQWLSLPIIKLGSHGPNERINISFDDLTHTYHRYVYRIEHCEADWTVSDQLFSSDYIEGFQDGNTIDDIVESINTNTLYTHYSLQISNEQCSLKMSGNYKLTVYDENDGNRPMFTACFMVIEPAMGVALDVTTNTDIDINKAHQQVSMQVNYGGLTVTDPSSQIKT
;
A
#
# COMPACT_ATOMS: atom_id res chain seq x y z
N MET A 1 38.00 17.95 17.59
CA MET A 1 37.30 16.86 18.26
C MET A 1 35.81 17.13 18.52
N LYS A 2 35.37 18.25 19.13
CA LYS A 2 33.94 18.54 19.37
C LYS A 2 33.10 18.65 18.08
N LYS A 3 33.63 19.28 17.02
CA LYS A 3 32.94 19.43 15.73
C LYS A 3 32.80 18.13 14.96
N THR A 4 33.80 17.24 15.01
CA THR A 4 33.76 15.91 14.41
C THR A 4 32.79 14.98 15.15
N LEU A 5 32.69 15.09 16.47
CA LEU A 5 31.71 14.34 17.27
C LEU A 5 30.27 14.78 16.95
N LEU A 6 30.04 16.08 16.71
CA LEU A 6 28.71 16.59 16.36
C LEU A 6 28.25 16.12 14.97
N ILE A 7 29.17 16.06 13.99
CA ILE A 7 28.90 15.54 12.65
C ILE A 7 28.62 14.02 12.72
N LEU A 8 29.37 13.28 13.52
CA LEU A 8 29.13 11.85 13.72
C LEU A 8 27.77 11.60 14.38
N LEU A 9 27.39 12.42 15.36
CA LEU A 9 26.09 12.32 16.04
C LEU A 9 24.92 12.69 15.12
N SER A 10 25.10 13.64 14.19
CA SER A 10 24.05 13.99 13.21
C SER A 10 23.83 12.89 12.17
N LEU A 11 24.86 12.14 11.80
CA LEU A 11 24.77 10.99 10.89
C LEU A 11 24.02 9.78 11.52
N ILE A 12 24.05 9.65 12.85
CA ILE A 12 23.35 8.59 13.58
C ILE A 12 21.84 8.92 13.74
N LEU A 13 21.47 10.19 13.64
CA LEU A 13 20.08 10.67 13.76
C LEU A 13 19.29 10.65 12.45
N VAL A 14 19.88 10.21 11.35
CA VAL A 14 19.11 9.93 10.13
C VAL A 14 18.25 8.68 10.40
N LYS A 15 17.07 8.92 10.95
CA LYS A 15 16.01 7.90 10.94
C LYS A 15 15.76 7.59 9.47
N ASN A 16 15.96 6.35 9.09
CA ASN A 16 15.47 5.85 7.81
C ASN A 16 13.96 6.03 7.83
N VAL A 17 13.47 7.11 7.22
CA VAL A 17 12.05 7.24 6.91
C VAL A 17 11.80 6.25 5.80
N SER A 18 11.46 5.02 6.16
CA SER A 18 11.02 4.02 5.21
C SER A 18 9.56 4.34 4.89
N ALA A 19 9.32 4.99 3.76
CA ALA A 19 7.97 5.01 3.20
C ALA A 19 7.63 3.59 2.76
N GLN A 20 6.48 3.07 3.19
CA GLN A 20 6.04 1.75 2.76
C GLN A 20 5.86 1.74 1.25
N ARG A 21 6.38 0.71 0.61
CA ARG A 21 6.33 0.50 -0.83
C ARG A 21 6.18 -0.98 -1.14
N ASN A 22 5.77 -1.28 -2.35
CA ASN A 22 5.83 -2.64 -2.87
C ASN A 22 7.28 -3.14 -2.89
N GLU A 23 7.50 -4.37 -2.47
CA GLU A 23 8.84 -4.96 -2.40
C GLU A 23 8.82 -6.36 -2.99
N ILE A 24 9.75 -6.63 -3.92
CA ILE A 24 9.92 -7.93 -4.55
C ILE A 24 11.12 -8.63 -3.90
N TYR A 25 10.91 -9.82 -3.36
CA TYR A 25 11.94 -10.62 -2.66
C TYR A 25 12.55 -11.69 -3.58
N ASP A 26 11.77 -12.19 -4.54
CA ASP A 26 12.22 -13.21 -5.48
C ASP A 26 12.59 -12.63 -6.83
N ARG A 27 13.71 -13.08 -7.39
CA ARG A 27 14.23 -12.61 -8.69
C ARG A 27 13.43 -13.12 -9.89
N GLY A 28 12.65 -14.16 -9.71
CA GLY A 28 11.74 -14.69 -10.74
C GLY A 28 10.49 -13.84 -10.92
N ILE A 29 10.19 -12.94 -9.98
CA ILE A 29 9.02 -12.05 -10.05
C ILE A 29 9.39 -10.73 -10.71
N ALA A 30 8.60 -10.32 -11.69
CA ALA A 30 8.76 -9.08 -12.43
C ALA A 30 7.42 -8.35 -12.63
N SER A 31 7.45 -7.14 -13.17
CA SER A 31 6.30 -6.35 -13.62
C SER A 31 5.22 -6.16 -12.54
N LEU A 32 5.58 -6.17 -11.24
CA LEU A 32 4.59 -6.02 -10.17
C LEU A 32 3.85 -4.68 -10.31
N GLN A 33 2.54 -4.77 -10.49
CA GLN A 33 1.62 -3.63 -10.49
C GLN A 33 0.61 -3.76 -9.35
N VAL A 34 0.34 -2.63 -8.71
CA VAL A 34 -0.69 -2.50 -7.66
C VAL A 34 -1.45 -1.22 -7.94
N VAL A 35 -2.69 -1.33 -8.42
CA VAL A 35 -3.48 -0.18 -8.87
C VAL A 35 -4.93 -0.29 -8.43
N ALA A 36 -5.62 0.84 -8.32
CA ALA A 36 -7.06 0.88 -8.19
C ALA A 36 -7.70 0.88 -9.58
N GLY A 37 -8.62 -0.05 -9.81
CA GLY A 37 -9.25 -0.22 -11.12
C GLY A 37 -8.29 -0.75 -12.18
N GLN A 38 -8.55 -0.40 -13.45
CA GLN A 38 -7.81 -0.94 -14.60
C GLN A 38 -6.76 0.01 -15.18
N GLN A 39 -6.63 1.21 -14.62
CA GLN A 39 -5.68 2.19 -15.14
C GLN A 39 -4.32 2.01 -14.46
N TRP A 40 -3.31 1.69 -15.24
CA TRP A 40 -1.95 1.38 -14.77
C TRP A 40 -1.24 2.51 -13.99
N LEU A 41 -1.70 3.76 -14.10
CA LEU A 41 -1.19 4.91 -13.34
C LEU A 41 -2.05 5.26 -12.11
N SER A 42 -3.14 4.52 -11.85
CA SER A 42 -3.97 4.80 -10.68
C SER A 42 -3.21 4.48 -9.40
N LEU A 43 -3.35 5.35 -8.42
CA LEU A 43 -2.86 5.05 -7.07
C LEU A 43 -3.66 3.87 -6.50
N PRO A 44 -3.03 3.00 -5.71
CA PRO A 44 -3.69 1.86 -5.08
C PRO A 44 -4.54 2.29 -3.87
N ILE A 45 -5.52 3.15 -4.12
CA ILE A 45 -6.41 3.72 -3.09
C ILE A 45 -7.85 3.48 -3.52
N ILE A 46 -8.63 2.81 -2.69
CA ILE A 46 -10.05 2.55 -2.91
C ILE A 46 -10.88 3.08 -1.75
N LYS A 47 -12.17 3.26 -1.99
CA LYS A 47 -13.14 3.65 -0.95
C LYS A 47 -13.77 2.40 -0.35
N LEU A 48 -13.91 2.39 0.97
CA LEU A 48 -14.63 1.33 1.67
C LEU A 48 -16.09 1.26 1.21
N GLY A 49 -16.59 0.03 1.02
CA GLY A 49 -17.98 -0.21 0.63
C GLY A 49 -18.31 0.11 -0.83
N SER A 50 -17.33 0.48 -1.62
CA SER A 50 -17.49 0.68 -3.06
C SER A 50 -17.41 -0.66 -3.80
N HIS A 51 -18.24 -0.83 -4.83
CA HIS A 51 -18.36 -2.09 -5.58
C HIS A 51 -18.18 -1.94 -7.09
N GLY A 52 -17.74 -0.76 -7.56
CA GLY A 52 -17.49 -0.50 -8.98
C GLY A 52 -16.24 -1.19 -9.52
N PRO A 53 -16.12 -1.35 -10.85
CA PRO A 53 -14.95 -1.98 -11.47
C PRO A 53 -13.65 -1.20 -11.25
N ASN A 54 -13.73 0.10 -10.99
CA ASN A 54 -12.58 0.97 -10.68
C ASN A 54 -12.31 1.10 -9.17
N GLU A 55 -13.03 0.37 -8.36
CA GLU A 55 -13.02 0.48 -6.90
C GLU A 55 -12.49 -0.80 -6.23
N ARG A 56 -11.77 -1.61 -7.00
CA ARG A 56 -11.05 -2.80 -6.54
C ARG A 56 -9.56 -2.59 -6.71
N ILE A 57 -8.78 -3.14 -5.81
CA ILE A 57 -7.33 -3.21 -5.97
C ILE A 57 -7.02 -4.35 -6.92
N ASN A 58 -6.32 -4.04 -8.00
CA ASN A 58 -5.78 -5.01 -8.94
C ASN A 58 -4.28 -5.14 -8.69
N ILE A 59 -3.84 -6.36 -8.46
CA ILE A 59 -2.44 -6.72 -8.28
C ILE A 59 -2.10 -7.69 -9.40
N SER A 60 -1.09 -7.39 -10.18
CA SER A 60 -0.60 -8.30 -11.22
C SER A 60 0.91 -8.35 -11.22
N PHE A 61 1.44 -9.48 -11.64
CA PHE A 61 2.87 -9.73 -11.73
C PHE A 61 3.18 -10.82 -12.76
N ASP A 62 4.42 -10.84 -13.22
CA ASP A 62 4.93 -11.85 -14.13
C ASP A 62 5.92 -12.77 -13.39
N ASP A 63 5.70 -14.07 -13.50
CA ASP A 63 6.65 -15.09 -13.10
C ASP A 63 7.51 -15.50 -14.31
N LEU A 64 8.79 -15.20 -14.24
CA LEU A 64 9.78 -15.44 -15.30
C LEU A 64 10.28 -16.90 -15.36
N THR A 65 9.89 -17.75 -14.40
CA THR A 65 10.27 -19.16 -14.42
C THR A 65 9.53 -19.96 -15.49
N HIS A 66 8.36 -19.43 -15.92
CA HIS A 66 7.45 -20.07 -16.88
C HIS A 66 7.06 -21.49 -16.47
N THR A 67 6.99 -21.73 -15.17
CA THR A 67 6.49 -22.97 -14.57
C THR A 67 5.25 -22.65 -13.74
N TYR A 68 4.37 -23.64 -13.59
CA TYR A 68 3.20 -23.45 -12.74
C TYR A 68 3.61 -23.39 -11.28
N HIS A 69 3.30 -22.26 -10.62
CA HIS A 69 3.44 -22.08 -9.18
C HIS A 69 2.06 -21.87 -8.57
N ARG A 70 1.84 -22.43 -7.40
CA ARG A 70 0.65 -22.14 -6.62
C ARG A 70 0.96 -21.02 -5.64
N TYR A 71 0.61 -19.81 -6.06
CA TYR A 71 0.74 -18.65 -5.22
C TYR A 71 -0.47 -18.48 -4.31
N VAL A 72 -0.18 -18.23 -3.03
CA VAL A 72 -1.18 -17.91 -2.01
C VAL A 72 -0.86 -16.56 -1.41
N TYR A 73 -1.86 -15.87 -0.88
CA TYR A 73 -1.66 -14.56 -0.29
C TYR A 73 -2.25 -14.43 1.10
N ARG A 74 -1.65 -13.51 1.86
CA ARG A 74 -2.08 -13.05 3.17
C ARG A 74 -2.30 -11.55 3.11
N ILE A 75 -3.39 -11.06 3.74
CA ILE A 75 -3.68 -9.63 3.89
C ILE A 75 -3.57 -9.25 5.36
N GLU A 76 -2.85 -8.17 5.65
CA GLU A 76 -2.68 -7.62 6.98
C GLU A 76 -3.08 -6.14 6.99
N HIS A 77 -3.85 -5.74 7.99
CA HIS A 77 -4.13 -4.32 8.25
C HIS A 77 -2.94 -3.67 8.92
N CYS A 78 -2.63 -2.44 8.54
CA CYS A 78 -1.50 -1.67 9.07
C CYS A 78 -1.94 -0.32 9.62
N GLU A 79 -1.20 0.15 10.62
CA GLU A 79 -1.31 1.49 11.17
C GLU A 79 -0.86 2.57 10.16
N ALA A 80 -0.97 3.84 10.53
CA ALA A 80 -0.57 4.96 9.68
C ALA A 80 0.92 4.93 9.29
N ASP A 81 1.77 4.34 10.12
CA ASP A 81 3.20 4.15 9.88
C ASP A 81 3.55 2.82 9.18
N TRP A 82 2.53 2.08 8.71
CA TRP A 82 2.62 0.78 8.05
C TRP A 82 3.11 -0.38 8.94
N THR A 83 3.16 -0.21 10.24
CA THR A 83 3.30 -1.35 11.15
C THR A 83 2.01 -2.16 11.16
N VAL A 84 2.12 -3.49 11.23
CA VAL A 84 0.93 -4.35 11.30
C VAL A 84 0.15 -4.04 12.57
N SER A 85 -1.17 -3.92 12.44
CA SER A 85 -2.07 -3.64 13.57
C SER A 85 -2.22 -4.90 14.43
N ASP A 86 -1.47 -4.96 15.52
CA ASP A 86 -1.42 -6.12 16.43
C ASP A 86 -2.62 -6.20 17.39
N GLN A 87 -3.41 -5.12 17.50
CA GLN A 87 -4.59 -5.05 18.35
C GLN A 87 -5.90 -5.46 17.65
N LEU A 88 -5.83 -5.70 16.31
CA LEU A 88 -6.98 -6.10 15.51
C LEU A 88 -6.96 -7.60 15.22
N PHE A 89 -8.11 -8.24 15.36
CA PHE A 89 -8.31 -9.58 14.82
C PHE A 89 -8.59 -9.49 13.31
N SER A 90 -8.23 -10.52 12.57
CA SER A 90 -8.50 -10.57 11.12
C SER A 90 -9.97 -10.39 10.78
N SER A 91 -10.88 -10.89 11.62
CA SER A 91 -12.33 -10.72 11.49
C SER A 91 -12.81 -9.28 11.63
N ASP A 92 -12.00 -8.37 12.17
CA ASP A 92 -12.39 -6.96 12.33
C ASP A 92 -12.26 -6.20 11.02
N TYR A 93 -11.26 -6.55 10.17
CA TYR A 93 -10.96 -5.83 8.94
C TYR A 93 -11.17 -6.64 7.65
N ILE A 94 -11.37 -7.98 7.75
CA ILE A 94 -11.68 -8.86 6.62
C ILE A 94 -12.92 -9.69 6.92
N GLU A 95 -13.79 -9.83 5.93
CA GLU A 95 -14.80 -10.86 5.85
C GLU A 95 -14.30 -11.95 4.90
N GLY A 96 -14.30 -13.21 5.38
CA GLY A 96 -13.72 -14.34 4.67
C GLY A 96 -12.33 -14.73 5.19
N PHE A 97 -11.45 -15.13 4.31
CA PHE A 97 -10.14 -15.66 4.67
C PHE A 97 -9.05 -14.58 4.55
N GLN A 98 -8.30 -14.39 5.62
CA GLN A 98 -7.14 -13.49 5.65
C GLN A 98 -5.92 -14.08 4.95
N ASP A 99 -5.75 -15.40 5.00
CA ASP A 99 -4.54 -16.12 4.62
C ASP A 99 -4.90 -17.42 3.87
N GLY A 100 -4.01 -17.86 2.98
CA GLY A 100 -4.14 -19.10 2.25
C GLY A 100 -5.06 -19.05 1.01
N ASN A 101 -5.51 -17.85 0.63
CA ASN A 101 -6.27 -17.67 -0.62
C ASN A 101 -5.34 -17.82 -1.82
N THR A 102 -5.76 -18.61 -2.82
CA THR A 102 -4.99 -18.85 -4.04
C THR A 102 -5.17 -17.74 -5.07
N ILE A 103 -4.17 -17.57 -5.92
CA ILE A 103 -4.21 -16.70 -7.10
C ILE A 103 -4.48 -17.60 -8.30
N ASP A 104 -5.70 -17.56 -8.83
CA ASP A 104 -6.18 -18.52 -9.85
C ASP A 104 -6.32 -17.90 -11.25
N ASP A 105 -6.19 -16.58 -11.39
CA ASP A 105 -6.20 -15.90 -12.69
C ASP A 105 -4.78 -15.91 -13.27
N ILE A 106 -4.56 -16.83 -14.22
CA ILE A 106 -3.25 -17.21 -14.74
C ILE A 106 -3.27 -17.19 -16.26
N VAL A 107 -2.33 -16.49 -16.88
CA VAL A 107 -2.17 -16.45 -18.34
C VAL A 107 -0.70 -16.73 -18.71
N GLU A 108 -0.45 -17.76 -19.48
CA GLU A 108 0.89 -18.04 -20.00
C GLU A 108 1.22 -17.19 -21.23
N SER A 109 2.46 -16.71 -21.31
CA SER A 109 2.95 -16.00 -22.48
C SER A 109 3.11 -16.93 -23.67
N ILE A 110 2.77 -16.45 -24.88
CA ILE A 110 2.87 -17.21 -26.13
C ILE A 110 3.70 -16.40 -27.13
N ASN A 111 4.67 -17.03 -27.76
CA ASN A 111 5.52 -16.44 -28.82
C ASN A 111 6.28 -15.17 -28.36
N THR A 112 6.73 -15.13 -27.12
CA THR A 112 7.56 -14.06 -26.57
C THR A 112 9.03 -14.48 -26.50
N ASN A 113 9.96 -13.53 -26.58
CA ASN A 113 11.40 -13.81 -26.46
C ASN A 113 11.79 -14.32 -25.07
N THR A 114 11.12 -13.80 -24.05
CA THR A 114 11.20 -14.28 -22.66
C THR A 114 9.86 -14.88 -22.30
N LEU A 115 9.84 -16.14 -21.94
CA LEU A 115 8.63 -16.81 -21.48
C LEU A 115 8.33 -16.38 -20.04
N TYR A 116 7.07 -16.14 -19.74
CA TYR A 116 6.59 -15.80 -18.41
C TYR A 116 5.16 -16.29 -18.21
N THR A 117 4.76 -16.39 -16.97
CA THR A 117 3.36 -16.63 -16.58
C THR A 117 2.86 -15.37 -15.88
N HIS A 118 1.78 -14.80 -16.39
CA HIS A 118 1.13 -13.62 -15.82
C HIS A 118 0.07 -14.06 -14.81
N TYR A 119 0.12 -13.49 -13.62
CA TYR A 119 -0.83 -13.71 -12.54
C TYR A 119 -1.57 -12.41 -12.23
N SER A 120 -2.89 -12.52 -12.00
CA SER A 120 -3.75 -11.40 -11.64
C SER A 120 -4.57 -11.72 -10.39
N LEU A 121 -4.78 -10.71 -9.56
CA LEU A 121 -5.55 -10.80 -8.33
C LEU A 121 -6.34 -9.52 -8.11
N GLN A 122 -7.61 -9.65 -7.76
CA GLN A 122 -8.47 -8.54 -7.35
C GLN A 122 -8.80 -8.61 -5.86
N ILE A 123 -8.70 -7.50 -5.17
CA ILE A 123 -9.14 -7.28 -3.80
C ILE A 123 -10.21 -6.15 -3.82
N SER A 124 -11.43 -6.30 -3.33
CA SER A 124 -12.04 -7.45 -2.68
C SER A 124 -12.60 -8.46 -3.70
N ASN A 125 -12.61 -9.74 -3.33
CA ASN A 125 -13.13 -10.82 -4.16
C ASN A 125 -14.11 -11.71 -3.34
N GLU A 126 -14.52 -12.85 -3.90
CA GLU A 126 -15.45 -13.77 -3.24
C GLU A 126 -14.84 -14.47 -2.01
N GLN A 127 -13.51 -14.58 -1.93
CA GLN A 127 -12.81 -15.25 -0.84
C GLN A 127 -12.53 -14.28 0.33
N CYS A 128 -12.35 -12.99 0.04
CA CYS A 128 -12.13 -11.98 1.06
C CYS A 128 -12.68 -10.61 0.66
N SER A 129 -13.32 -9.95 1.60
CA SER A 129 -13.86 -8.59 1.47
C SER A 129 -13.34 -7.71 2.59
N LEU A 130 -12.99 -6.46 2.28
CA LEU A 130 -12.45 -5.51 3.25
C LEU A 130 -13.60 -4.81 3.98
N LYS A 131 -13.50 -4.72 5.31
CA LYS A 131 -14.53 -4.17 6.21
C LYS A 131 -14.12 -2.88 6.91
N MET A 132 -12.85 -2.54 6.88
CA MET A 132 -12.27 -1.40 7.60
C MET A 132 -11.42 -0.55 6.67
N SER A 133 -11.43 0.76 6.88
CA SER A 133 -10.47 1.68 6.26
C SER A 133 -9.11 1.59 6.94
N GLY A 134 -8.05 1.90 6.21
CA GLY A 134 -6.68 1.88 6.70
C GLY A 134 -5.67 1.51 5.63
N ASN A 135 -4.45 1.31 6.05
CA ASN A 135 -3.38 0.80 5.22
C ASN A 135 -3.41 -0.73 5.22
N TYR A 136 -3.12 -1.33 4.07
CA TYR A 136 -3.12 -2.78 3.91
C TYR A 136 -1.85 -3.25 3.23
N LYS A 137 -1.30 -4.33 3.76
CA LYS A 137 -0.17 -5.06 3.20
C LYS A 137 -0.62 -6.44 2.79
N LEU A 138 -0.44 -6.77 1.52
CA LEU A 138 -0.66 -8.10 0.97
C LEU A 138 0.68 -8.73 0.67
N THR A 139 0.95 -9.91 1.23
CA THR A 139 2.14 -10.68 0.96
C THR A 139 1.78 -11.94 0.19
N VAL A 140 2.43 -12.15 -0.95
CA VAL A 140 2.29 -13.37 -1.75
C VAL A 140 3.40 -14.34 -1.41
N TYR A 141 3.03 -15.60 -1.29
CA TYR A 141 3.90 -16.73 -0.96
C TYR A 141 3.82 -17.81 -2.03
N ASP A 142 4.91 -18.52 -2.24
CA ASP A 142 4.88 -19.79 -2.97
C ASP A 142 4.57 -20.93 -1.99
N GLU A 143 3.38 -21.54 -2.12
CA GLU A 143 2.95 -22.63 -1.25
C GLU A 143 3.85 -23.87 -1.37
N ASN A 144 4.43 -24.09 -2.55
CA ASN A 144 5.30 -25.25 -2.81
C ASN A 144 6.73 -25.07 -2.28
N ASP A 145 7.13 -23.85 -1.94
CA ASP A 145 8.47 -23.51 -1.42
C ASP A 145 8.43 -23.02 0.04
N GLY A 146 7.72 -23.80 0.89
CA GLY A 146 7.71 -23.57 2.35
C GLY A 146 7.14 -22.20 2.76
N ASN A 147 6.20 -21.66 2.02
CA ASN A 147 5.63 -20.32 2.23
C ASN A 147 6.68 -19.21 2.18
N ARG A 148 7.65 -19.32 1.31
CA ARG A 148 8.62 -18.25 1.07
C ARG A 148 7.92 -17.02 0.47
N PRO A 149 8.12 -15.82 1.05
CA PRO A 149 7.53 -14.61 0.49
C PRO A 149 8.16 -14.26 -0.85
N MET A 150 7.31 -14.01 -1.85
CA MET A 150 7.70 -13.63 -3.20
C MET A 150 7.75 -12.12 -3.34
N PHE A 151 6.73 -11.43 -2.87
CA PHE A 151 6.64 -9.97 -2.85
C PHE A 151 5.61 -9.49 -1.85
N THR A 152 5.66 -8.19 -1.57
CA THR A 152 4.66 -7.45 -0.79
C THR A 152 4.05 -6.35 -1.64
N ALA A 153 2.74 -6.26 -1.63
CA ALA A 153 1.95 -5.20 -2.26
C ALA A 153 1.23 -4.37 -1.19
N CYS A 154 1.25 -3.05 -1.35
CA CYS A 154 0.69 -2.10 -0.39
C CYS A 154 -0.41 -1.28 -1.05
N PHE A 155 -1.53 -1.12 -0.36
CA PHE A 155 -2.67 -0.33 -0.81
C PHE A 155 -3.42 0.30 0.35
N MET A 156 -4.31 1.24 0.06
CA MET A 156 -5.08 1.96 1.06
C MET A 156 -6.58 1.82 0.81
N VAL A 157 -7.33 1.73 1.90
CA VAL A 157 -8.78 1.78 1.90
C VAL A 157 -9.21 3.00 2.69
N ILE A 158 -9.96 3.91 2.06
CA ILE A 158 -10.37 5.17 2.67
C ILE A 158 -11.87 5.24 2.91
N GLU A 159 -12.25 5.94 3.97
CA GLU A 159 -13.60 6.44 4.21
C GLU A 159 -13.58 7.96 4.08
N PRO A 160 -14.31 8.55 3.12
CA PRO A 160 -14.28 10.00 2.91
C PRO A 160 -15.13 10.72 3.98
N ALA A 161 -14.74 10.60 5.24
CA ALA A 161 -15.43 11.19 6.38
C ALA A 161 -14.98 12.64 6.67
N MET A 162 -13.86 13.08 6.05
CA MET A 162 -13.29 14.40 6.24
C MET A 162 -13.13 15.12 4.91
N GLY A 163 -13.27 16.46 4.92
CA GLY A 163 -12.88 17.33 3.82
C GLY A 163 -11.50 17.92 4.06
N VAL A 164 -10.66 17.94 3.03
CA VAL A 164 -9.34 18.57 3.08
C VAL A 164 -9.24 19.59 1.97
N ALA A 165 -8.91 20.83 2.33
CA ALA A 165 -8.57 21.88 1.37
C ALA A 165 -7.08 22.20 1.51
N LEU A 166 -6.36 22.24 0.39
CA LEU A 166 -4.96 22.59 0.31
C LEU A 166 -4.78 23.88 -0.48
N ASP A 167 -3.95 24.76 0.02
CA ASP A 167 -3.49 25.95 -0.68
C ASP A 167 -1.96 25.93 -0.74
N VAL A 168 -1.40 26.22 -1.91
CA VAL A 168 0.05 26.28 -2.13
C VAL A 168 0.41 27.65 -2.66
N THR A 169 1.28 28.32 -1.97
CA THR A 169 1.73 29.68 -2.33
C THR A 169 3.25 29.78 -2.34
N THR A 170 3.78 30.63 -3.23
CA THR A 170 5.18 31.04 -3.23
C THR A 170 5.43 32.28 -2.38
N ASN A 171 4.36 32.88 -1.84
CA ASN A 171 4.46 33.93 -0.83
C ASN A 171 4.48 33.25 0.54
N THR A 172 5.67 33.06 1.08
CA THR A 172 5.90 32.31 2.31
C THR A 172 6.28 33.24 3.46
N ASP A 173 6.23 32.75 4.68
CA ASP A 173 6.70 33.48 5.87
C ASP A 173 8.23 33.71 5.86
N ILE A 174 8.96 33.02 4.98
CA ILE A 174 10.42 33.11 4.86
C ILE A 174 10.83 34.00 3.69
N ASP A 175 10.20 33.84 2.53
CA ASP A 175 10.50 34.61 1.33
C ASP A 175 9.28 34.73 0.41
N ILE A 176 9.38 35.63 -0.57
CA ILE A 176 8.32 35.85 -1.57
C ILE A 176 8.88 35.49 -2.96
N ASN A 177 8.23 34.51 -3.61
CA ASN A 177 8.56 34.05 -4.97
C ASN A 177 10.03 33.67 -5.19
N LYS A 178 10.67 33.05 -4.19
CA LYS A 178 12.08 32.64 -4.27
C LYS A 178 12.24 31.11 -4.18
N ALA A 179 12.86 30.62 -3.12
CA ALA A 179 13.29 29.25 -2.99
C ALA A 179 12.26 28.34 -2.28
N HIS A 180 11.27 28.94 -1.60
CA HIS A 180 10.35 28.19 -0.75
C HIS A 180 8.91 28.24 -1.30
N GLN A 181 8.17 27.20 -0.98
CA GLN A 181 6.72 27.15 -1.13
C GLN A 181 6.12 26.85 0.24
N GLN A 182 5.00 27.48 0.52
CA GLN A 182 4.21 27.25 1.73
C GLN A 182 2.95 26.50 1.37
N VAL A 183 2.69 25.41 2.09
CA VAL A 183 1.47 24.63 1.97
C VAL A 183 0.62 24.90 3.20
N SER A 184 -0.60 25.37 2.98
CA SER A 184 -1.61 25.53 4.02
C SER A 184 -2.68 24.46 3.84
N MET A 185 -3.05 23.78 4.92
CA MET A 185 -4.06 22.73 4.91
C MET A 185 -5.17 23.07 5.87
N GLN A 186 -6.41 23.04 5.40
CA GLN A 186 -7.59 23.13 6.22
C GLN A 186 -8.31 21.78 6.23
N VAL A 187 -8.52 21.24 7.42
CA VAL A 187 -9.22 19.97 7.62
C VAL A 187 -10.60 20.25 8.20
N ASN A 188 -11.64 19.78 7.49
CA ASN A 188 -13.01 19.80 7.97
C ASN A 188 -13.41 18.36 8.30
N TYR A 189 -13.49 18.05 9.58
CA TYR A 189 -13.86 16.73 10.07
C TYR A 189 -15.38 16.53 10.26
N GLY A 190 -16.20 17.46 9.73
CA GLY A 190 -17.64 17.30 9.56
C GLY A 190 -18.36 16.87 10.84
N GLY A 191 -19.02 15.71 10.77
CA GLY A 191 -19.76 15.13 11.89
C GLY A 191 -18.94 14.20 12.79
N LEU A 192 -17.64 14.04 12.59
CA LEU A 192 -16.78 13.23 13.45
C LEU A 192 -16.58 13.92 14.80
N THR A 193 -16.67 13.17 15.87
CA THR A 193 -16.37 13.68 17.21
C THR A 193 -14.85 13.66 17.43
N VAL A 194 -14.23 14.82 17.25
CA VAL A 194 -12.81 15.02 17.51
C VAL A 194 -12.67 15.85 18.79
N THR A 195 -12.18 15.25 19.85
CA THR A 195 -12.02 15.89 21.16
C THR A 195 -10.64 16.52 21.31
N ASP A 196 -9.62 15.92 20.71
CA ASP A 196 -8.26 16.43 20.69
C ASP A 196 -7.65 16.27 19.28
N PRO A 197 -7.76 17.32 18.44
CA PRO A 197 -7.24 17.25 17.07
C PRO A 197 -5.74 16.95 17.00
N SER A 198 -4.95 17.38 17.98
CA SER A 198 -3.50 17.23 17.96
C SER A 198 -3.03 15.76 18.09
N SER A 199 -3.83 14.94 18.75
CA SER A 199 -3.53 13.51 18.91
C SER A 199 -4.34 12.59 17.98
N GLN A 200 -5.55 13.03 17.61
CA GLN A 200 -6.49 12.20 16.85
C GLN A 200 -6.40 12.42 15.33
N ILE A 201 -5.92 13.59 14.87
CA ILE A 201 -5.71 13.88 13.45
C ILE A 201 -4.21 13.78 13.18
N LYS A 202 -3.82 12.86 12.28
CA LYS A 202 -2.45 12.68 11.81
C LYS A 202 -2.38 13.15 10.35
N THR A 203 -1.38 13.99 10.03
CA THR A 203 -1.14 14.57 8.70
C THR A 203 0.27 14.28 8.24
#